data_59d8f4a46d42566d374aa1f75d999820
#
_entry.id   59d8f4a46d42566d374aa1f75d999820
#
_cell.length_a   1.000
_cell.length_b   1.000
_cell.length_c   1.000
_cell.angle_alpha   90.00
_cell.angle_beta   90.00
_cell.angle_gamma   90.00
#
_symmetry.space_group_name_H-M   'P 1'
#
loop_
_entity.id
_entity.type
_entity.pdbx_description
1 polymer ?
#
loop_
_entity_poly.entity_id
_entity_poly.type
_entity_poly.pdbx_seq_one_letter_code
_entity_poly.pdbx_strand_id
1 'polypeptide(L)'
;VRRHYERRAPRGLVVIGDAVCTFNPVYGQGITVAALGARALRVAAERQGGIGHRTAHTARKGIAAATNTAWMLSSSEDVRFPATTGGPAGVSVRAQHRYLDRVIRGATVDPRVCKALHEVMSLVAAPTALMRPAVLGAVLRGGGNGRPASP
;
A
#
# COMPACT_ATOMS: atom_id res chain seq x y z
N VAL A 1 -1.47 -11.18 7.71
CA VAL A 1 -2.39 -10.97 8.86
C VAL A 1 -2.35 -9.53 9.29
N ARG A 2 -3.53 -8.91 9.50
CA ARG A 2 -3.68 -7.54 10.02
C ARG A 2 -4.47 -7.56 11.33
N ARG A 3 -4.01 -6.80 12.32
CA ARG A 3 -4.63 -6.65 13.64
C ARG A 3 -5.07 -5.20 13.84
N HIS A 4 -6.30 -5.00 14.33
CA HIS A 4 -6.95 -3.68 14.40
C HIS A 4 -6.83 -3.05 15.79
N TYR A 5 -5.60 -2.78 16.24
CA TYR A 5 -5.34 -2.12 17.53
C TYR A 5 -5.87 -0.68 17.62
N GLU A 6 -6.16 -0.04 16.48
CA GLU A 6 -6.81 1.26 16.43
C GLU A 6 -8.26 1.24 16.89
N ARG A 7 -8.90 0.06 16.82
CA ARG A 7 -10.30 -0.14 17.25
C ARG A 7 -10.38 -0.53 18.72
N ARG A 8 -9.52 -1.45 19.15
CA ARG A 8 -9.54 -1.98 20.52
C ARG A 8 -8.14 -2.35 20.96
N ALA A 9 -7.65 -1.68 22.00
CA ALA A 9 -6.37 -2.00 22.65
C ALA A 9 -6.39 -1.46 24.10
N PRO A 10 -5.60 -2.06 25.00
CA PRO A 10 -5.38 -1.54 26.34
C PRO A 10 -4.89 -0.08 26.32
N ARG A 11 -5.22 0.66 27.39
CA ARG A 11 -4.74 2.04 27.54
C ARG A 11 -3.21 2.06 27.58
N GLY A 12 -2.62 3.01 26.84
CA GLY A 12 -1.16 3.16 26.79
C GLY A 12 -0.42 2.19 25.88
N LEU A 13 -1.04 1.08 25.43
CA LEU A 13 -0.41 0.15 24.51
C LEU A 13 -0.29 0.75 23.12
N VAL A 14 0.91 0.68 22.54
CA VAL A 14 1.20 0.93 21.13
C VAL A 14 1.92 -0.28 20.57
N VAL A 15 1.43 -0.80 19.45
CA VAL A 15 2.02 -1.93 18.73
C VAL A 15 2.46 -1.45 17.36
N ILE A 16 3.64 -1.85 16.89
CA ILE A 16 4.22 -1.44 15.60
C ILE A 16 4.77 -2.65 14.82
N GLY A 17 5.06 -2.43 13.54
CA GLY A 17 5.68 -3.44 12.67
C GLY A 17 4.80 -4.68 12.46
N ASP A 18 5.41 -5.83 12.34
CA ASP A 18 4.74 -7.11 12.03
C ASP A 18 3.74 -7.54 13.10
N ALA A 19 3.89 -7.05 14.33
CA ALA A 19 2.91 -7.28 15.38
C ALA A 19 1.55 -6.59 15.08
N VAL A 20 1.53 -5.53 14.25
CA VAL A 20 0.30 -4.91 13.73
C VAL A 20 -0.14 -5.57 12.44
N CYS A 21 0.80 -5.74 11.51
CA CYS A 21 0.48 -6.25 10.19
C CYS A 21 1.66 -7.04 9.61
N THR A 22 1.45 -8.31 9.40
CA THR A 22 2.40 -9.20 8.72
C THR A 22 2.00 -9.27 7.25
N PHE A 23 2.89 -8.83 6.37
CA PHE A 23 2.73 -8.89 4.92
C PHE A 23 3.36 -10.15 4.34
N ASN A 24 2.96 -10.50 3.14
CA ASN A 24 3.71 -11.48 2.34
C ASN A 24 5.09 -10.86 2.00
N PRO A 25 6.20 -11.52 2.31
CA PRO A 25 7.56 -10.99 2.10
C PRO A 25 7.86 -10.58 0.66
N VAL A 26 7.19 -11.20 -0.30
CA VAL A 26 7.37 -10.92 -1.75
C VAL A 26 7.14 -9.45 -2.12
N TYR A 27 6.33 -8.73 -1.35
CA TYR A 27 6.05 -7.31 -1.62
C TYR A 27 7.10 -6.36 -1.05
N GLY A 28 7.99 -6.81 -0.17
CA GLY A 28 9.07 -6.01 0.41
C GLY A 28 8.62 -4.82 1.28
N GLN A 29 7.35 -4.71 1.64
CA GLN A 29 6.77 -3.53 2.28
C GLN A 29 6.85 -3.52 3.82
N GLY A 30 7.17 -4.65 4.45
CA GLY A 30 7.11 -4.80 5.91
C GLY A 30 7.98 -3.78 6.66
N ILE A 31 9.24 -3.63 6.27
CA ILE A 31 10.19 -2.67 6.88
C ILE A 31 9.72 -1.23 6.70
N THR A 32 9.28 -0.86 5.51
CA THR A 32 8.76 0.49 5.22
C THR A 32 7.55 0.81 6.10
N VAL A 33 6.60 -0.13 6.23
CA VAL A 33 5.41 0.06 7.09
C VAL A 33 5.80 0.16 8.56
N ALA A 34 6.78 -0.63 9.03
CA ALA A 34 7.29 -0.54 10.39
C ALA A 34 7.91 0.84 10.67
N ALA A 35 8.72 1.36 9.74
CA ALA A 35 9.32 2.70 9.84
C ALA A 35 8.26 3.82 9.82
N LEU A 36 7.24 3.71 8.95
CA LEU A 36 6.11 4.64 8.95
C LEU A 36 5.30 4.58 10.25
N GLY A 37 5.16 3.40 10.84
CA GLY A 37 4.55 3.20 12.16
C GLY A 37 5.33 3.87 13.28
N ALA A 38 6.66 3.70 13.30
CA ALA A 38 7.55 4.38 14.25
C ALA A 38 7.48 5.91 14.09
N ARG A 39 7.46 6.40 12.85
CA ARG A 39 7.25 7.82 12.56
C ARG A 39 5.90 8.33 13.08
N ALA A 40 4.84 7.57 12.91
CA ALA A 40 3.51 7.94 13.42
C ALA A 40 3.50 8.06 14.96
N LEU A 41 4.20 7.16 15.66
CA LEU A 41 4.38 7.25 17.11
C LEU A 41 5.15 8.48 17.49
N ARG A 42 6.28 8.79 16.83
CA ARG A 42 7.08 9.98 17.07
C ARG A 42 6.25 11.26 16.91
N VAL A 43 5.55 11.41 15.79
CA VAL A 43 4.68 12.57 15.52
C VAL A 43 3.57 12.69 16.56
N ALA A 44 3.00 11.58 17.02
CA ALA A 44 2.01 11.61 18.08
C ALA A 44 2.59 12.08 19.41
N ALA A 45 3.80 11.66 19.76
CA ALA A 45 4.51 12.10 20.98
C ALA A 45 4.83 13.60 20.92
N GLU A 46 5.39 14.07 19.82
CA GLU A 46 5.68 15.50 19.60
C GLU A 46 4.42 16.38 19.76
N ARG A 47 3.30 15.97 19.13
CA ARG A 47 2.03 16.71 19.19
C ARG A 47 1.38 16.72 20.58
N GLN A 48 1.62 15.71 21.39
CA GLN A 48 1.03 15.58 22.74
C GLN A 48 1.97 16.04 23.86
N GLY A 49 3.17 16.52 23.53
CA GLY A 49 4.17 16.96 24.51
C GLY A 49 4.78 15.80 25.30
N GLY A 50 4.79 14.58 24.79
CA GLY A 50 5.36 13.42 25.45
C GLY A 50 4.58 12.13 25.29
N ILE A 51 4.94 11.13 26.09
CA ILE A 51 4.32 9.78 26.06
C ILE A 51 3.19 9.72 27.09
N GLY A 52 2.00 9.33 26.63
CA GLY A 52 0.82 9.19 27.47
C GLY A 52 -0.37 8.51 26.75
N HIS A 53 -1.53 8.45 27.41
CA HIS A 53 -2.70 7.80 26.86
C HIS A 53 -3.19 8.42 25.53
N ARG A 54 -3.13 9.74 25.44
CA ARG A 54 -3.51 10.48 24.21
C ARG A 54 -2.52 10.20 23.09
N THR A 55 -1.23 10.13 23.41
CA THR A 55 -0.17 9.74 22.48
C THR A 55 -0.42 8.35 21.90
N ALA A 56 -0.70 7.36 22.77
CA ALA A 56 -0.97 6.00 22.34
C ALA A 56 -2.20 5.91 21.41
N HIS A 57 -3.28 6.63 21.74
CA HIS A 57 -4.47 6.67 20.89
C HIS A 57 -4.19 7.29 19.52
N THR A 58 -3.50 8.43 19.49
CA THR A 58 -3.14 9.13 18.25
C THR A 58 -2.17 8.30 17.40
N ALA A 59 -1.17 7.68 18.03
CA ALA A 59 -0.20 6.81 17.39
C ALA A 59 -0.88 5.61 16.72
N ARG A 60 -1.78 4.90 17.41
CA ARG A 60 -2.51 3.77 16.84
C ARG A 60 -3.28 4.13 15.58
N LYS A 61 -3.93 5.30 15.55
CA LYS A 61 -4.62 5.79 14.34
C LYS A 61 -3.65 6.07 13.20
N GLY A 62 -2.52 6.71 13.48
CA GLY A 62 -1.47 6.98 12.49
C GLY A 62 -0.84 5.69 11.94
N ILE A 63 -0.56 4.72 12.81
CA ILE A 63 -0.04 3.40 12.44
C ILE A 63 -1.04 2.65 11.55
N ALA A 64 -2.32 2.65 11.93
CA ALA A 64 -3.37 2.03 11.14
C ALA A 64 -3.50 2.66 9.75
N ALA A 65 -3.39 3.98 9.63
CA ALA A 65 -3.41 4.69 8.35
C ALA A 65 -2.21 4.29 7.47
N ALA A 66 -0.99 4.28 8.03
CA ALA A 66 0.22 3.85 7.32
C ALA A 66 0.13 2.39 6.83
N THR A 67 -0.42 1.51 7.67
CA THR A 67 -0.60 0.09 7.36
C THR A 67 -1.67 -0.14 6.28
N ASN A 68 -2.72 0.70 6.26
CA ASN A 68 -3.89 0.49 5.40
C ASN A 68 -3.54 0.46 3.91
N THR A 69 -2.72 1.40 3.45
CA THR A 69 -2.32 1.48 2.03
C THR A 69 -1.58 0.22 1.59
N ALA A 70 -0.56 -0.18 2.35
CA ALA A 70 0.21 -1.38 2.05
C ALA A 70 -0.66 -2.64 2.11
N TRP A 71 -1.56 -2.74 3.10
CA TRP A 71 -2.50 -3.84 3.22
C TRP A 71 -3.45 -3.95 2.03
N MET A 72 -4.00 -2.83 1.58
CA MET A 72 -4.89 -2.82 0.41
C MET A 72 -4.17 -3.25 -0.87
N LEU A 73 -2.93 -2.78 -1.07
CA LEU A 73 -2.13 -3.16 -2.23
C LEU A 73 -1.82 -4.66 -2.21
N SER A 74 -1.25 -5.17 -1.11
CA SER A 74 -0.87 -6.58 -1.01
C SER A 74 -2.06 -7.53 -1.03
N SER A 75 -3.14 -7.26 -0.27
CA SER A 75 -4.33 -8.12 -0.26
C SER A 75 -5.07 -8.13 -1.59
N SER A 76 -5.03 -7.03 -2.34
CA SER A 76 -5.58 -6.96 -3.69
C SER A 76 -4.81 -7.87 -4.66
N GLU A 77 -3.49 -7.96 -4.53
CA GLU A 77 -2.69 -8.85 -5.37
C GLU A 77 -2.79 -10.32 -4.93
N ASP A 78 -2.85 -10.58 -3.62
CA ASP A 78 -2.97 -11.95 -3.08
C ASP A 78 -4.22 -12.66 -3.62
N VAL A 79 -5.34 -11.95 -3.83
CA VAL A 79 -6.59 -12.55 -4.38
C VAL A 79 -6.50 -12.96 -5.85
N ARG A 80 -5.40 -12.66 -6.54
CA ARG A 80 -5.13 -13.22 -7.88
C ARG A 80 -4.78 -14.71 -7.83
N PHE A 81 -4.34 -15.21 -6.69
CA PHE A 81 -4.00 -16.61 -6.51
C PHE A 81 -5.23 -17.42 -6.12
N PRO A 82 -5.56 -18.51 -6.84
CA PRO A 82 -6.78 -19.30 -6.61
C PRO A 82 -6.92 -19.89 -5.21
N ALA A 83 -5.78 -20.14 -4.54
CA ALA A 83 -5.75 -20.67 -3.18
C ALA A 83 -6.02 -19.62 -2.08
N THR A 84 -6.09 -18.34 -2.44
CA THR A 84 -6.35 -17.27 -1.47
C THR A 84 -7.83 -17.25 -1.09
N THR A 85 -8.10 -17.38 0.21
CA THR A 85 -9.47 -17.29 0.76
C THR A 85 -9.68 -15.93 1.42
N GLY A 86 -10.85 -15.34 1.17
CA GLY A 86 -11.17 -13.98 1.65
C GLY A 86 -10.53 -12.89 0.80
N GLY A 87 -10.63 -11.65 1.25
CA GLY A 87 -10.09 -10.49 0.54
C GLY A 87 -11.11 -9.79 -0.36
N PRO A 88 -10.70 -8.68 -1.02
CA PRO A 88 -11.59 -7.90 -1.87
C PRO A 88 -11.98 -8.68 -3.12
N ALA A 89 -13.25 -8.59 -3.52
CA ALA A 89 -13.78 -9.27 -4.69
C ALA A 89 -14.73 -8.38 -5.49
N GLY A 90 -15.06 -8.78 -6.72
CA GLY A 90 -16.06 -8.12 -7.55
C GLY A 90 -15.49 -7.41 -8.77
N VAL A 91 -16.38 -6.69 -9.49
CA VAL A 91 -16.06 -6.04 -10.76
C VAL A 91 -15.01 -4.94 -10.60
N SER A 92 -15.07 -4.17 -9.51
CA SER A 92 -14.12 -3.10 -9.21
C SER A 92 -12.69 -3.63 -9.04
N VAL A 93 -12.53 -4.75 -8.35
CA VAL A 93 -11.22 -5.39 -8.15
C VAL A 93 -10.65 -5.89 -9.48
N ARG A 94 -11.48 -6.53 -10.31
CA ARG A 94 -11.06 -6.96 -11.65
C ARG A 94 -10.65 -5.77 -12.53
N ALA A 95 -11.37 -4.67 -12.47
CA ALA A 95 -11.02 -3.45 -13.21
C ALA A 95 -9.68 -2.86 -12.71
N GLN A 96 -9.48 -2.82 -11.39
CA GLN A 96 -8.23 -2.39 -10.78
C GLN A 96 -7.05 -3.27 -11.22
N HIS A 97 -7.19 -4.59 -11.21
CA HIS A 97 -6.15 -5.52 -11.68
C HIS A 97 -5.82 -5.28 -13.16
N ARG A 98 -6.83 -5.16 -14.03
CA ARG A 98 -6.61 -4.86 -15.46
C ARG A 98 -5.87 -3.54 -15.67
N TYR A 99 -6.18 -2.52 -14.86
CA TYR A 99 -5.49 -1.26 -14.92
C TYR A 99 -4.03 -1.41 -14.46
N LEU A 100 -3.78 -2.08 -13.33
CA LEU A 100 -2.44 -2.31 -12.83
C LEU A 100 -1.58 -3.11 -13.81
N ASP A 101 -2.14 -4.11 -14.48
CA ASP A 101 -1.44 -4.87 -15.54
C ASP A 101 -1.02 -3.96 -16.71
N ARG A 102 -1.82 -2.95 -17.05
CA ARG A 102 -1.46 -1.95 -18.05
C ARG A 102 -0.36 -1.02 -17.53
N VAL A 103 -0.44 -0.61 -16.27
CA VAL A 103 0.60 0.21 -15.61
C VAL A 103 1.93 -0.54 -15.61
N ILE A 104 1.96 -1.82 -15.22
CA ILE A 104 3.17 -2.64 -15.21
C ILE A 104 3.78 -2.73 -16.61
N ARG A 105 2.97 -3.02 -17.64
CA ARG A 105 3.43 -3.02 -19.02
C ARG A 105 3.91 -1.63 -19.47
N GLY A 106 3.20 -0.57 -19.12
CA GLY A 106 3.60 0.79 -19.45
C GLY A 106 4.90 1.20 -18.77
N ALA A 107 5.19 0.70 -17.58
CA ALA A 107 6.40 0.98 -16.83
C ALA A 107 7.67 0.42 -17.51
N THR A 108 7.55 -0.59 -18.37
CA THR A 108 8.70 -1.13 -19.11
C THR A 108 9.14 -0.23 -20.29
N VAL A 109 8.28 0.70 -20.70
CA VAL A 109 8.53 1.54 -21.91
C VAL A 109 8.47 3.04 -21.63
N ASP A 110 7.82 3.49 -20.56
CA ASP A 110 7.67 4.91 -20.21
C ASP A 110 8.25 5.20 -18.81
N PRO A 111 9.35 5.99 -18.72
CA PRO A 111 9.98 6.30 -17.43
C PRO A 111 9.06 7.01 -16.43
N ARG A 112 8.06 7.76 -16.89
CA ARG A 112 7.09 8.43 -16.01
C ARG A 112 6.18 7.43 -15.33
N VAL A 113 5.73 6.40 -16.06
CA VAL A 113 4.93 5.32 -15.52
C VAL A 113 5.75 4.47 -14.56
N CYS A 114 7.00 4.15 -14.94
CA CYS A 114 7.95 3.43 -14.10
C CYS A 114 8.19 4.16 -12.77
N LYS A 115 8.48 5.45 -12.81
CA LYS A 115 8.67 6.27 -11.61
C LYS A 115 7.43 6.26 -10.71
N ALA A 116 6.24 6.52 -11.28
CA ALA A 116 5.00 6.55 -10.51
C ALA A 116 4.69 5.19 -9.86
N LEU A 117 4.92 4.09 -10.58
CA LEU A 117 4.77 2.74 -10.05
C LEU A 117 5.73 2.49 -8.88
N HIS A 118 7.01 2.84 -9.03
CA HIS A 118 8.01 2.70 -7.96
C HIS A 118 7.66 3.54 -6.73
N GLU A 119 7.24 4.78 -6.90
CA GLU A 119 6.83 5.66 -5.79
C GLU A 119 5.66 5.06 -5.01
N VAL A 120 4.69 4.47 -5.69
CA VAL A 120 3.53 3.81 -5.05
C VAL A 120 3.95 2.50 -4.37
N MET A 121 4.73 1.66 -5.03
CA MET A 121 5.19 0.39 -4.46
C MET A 121 6.11 0.58 -3.24
N SER A 122 6.90 1.66 -3.22
CA SER A 122 7.75 2.05 -2.10
C SER A 122 6.99 2.82 -1.01
N LEU A 123 5.68 3.02 -1.14
CA LEU A 123 4.82 3.78 -0.22
C LEU A 123 5.24 5.26 -0.04
N VAL A 124 5.97 5.82 -1.00
CA VAL A 124 6.37 7.23 -1.05
C VAL A 124 5.22 8.09 -1.58
N ALA A 125 4.43 7.54 -2.51
CA ALA A 125 3.24 8.18 -3.05
C ALA A 125 1.97 7.34 -2.78
N ALA A 126 0.83 8.02 -2.73
CA ALA A 126 -0.46 7.34 -2.64
C ALA A 126 -0.78 6.60 -3.95
N PRO A 127 -1.58 5.50 -3.93
CA PRO A 127 -1.99 4.78 -5.14
C PRO A 127 -2.64 5.65 -6.22
N THR A 128 -3.28 6.75 -5.83
CA THR A 128 -3.84 7.75 -6.73
C THR A 128 -2.79 8.42 -7.64
N ALA A 129 -1.50 8.33 -7.32
CA ALA A 129 -0.43 8.82 -8.20
C ALA A 129 -0.43 8.12 -9.56
N LEU A 130 -0.86 6.88 -9.62
CA LEU A 130 -1.02 6.14 -10.88
C LEU A 130 -2.16 6.68 -11.75
N MET A 131 -3.10 7.43 -11.17
CA MET A 131 -4.23 8.05 -11.87
C MET A 131 -3.94 9.49 -12.32
N ARG A 132 -2.72 10.01 -12.12
CA ARG A 132 -2.35 11.35 -12.61
C ARG A 132 -2.51 11.42 -14.12
N PRO A 133 -2.98 12.53 -14.71
CA PRO A 133 -3.26 12.64 -16.15
C PRO A 133 -2.08 12.25 -17.04
N ALA A 134 -0.86 12.63 -16.65
CA ALA A 134 0.36 12.29 -17.40
C ALA A 134 0.64 10.78 -17.41
N VAL A 135 0.43 10.09 -16.27
CA VAL A 135 0.62 8.63 -16.14
C VAL A 135 -0.49 7.90 -16.89
N LEU A 136 -1.75 8.30 -16.65
CA LEU A 136 -2.91 7.72 -17.30
C LEU A 136 -2.81 7.81 -18.84
N GLY A 137 -2.45 9.00 -19.35
CA GLY A 137 -2.25 9.20 -20.78
C GLY A 137 -1.11 8.35 -21.37
N ALA A 138 -0.02 8.15 -20.63
CA ALA A 138 1.07 7.26 -21.05
C ALA A 138 0.65 5.79 -21.06
N VAL A 139 -0.05 5.32 -20.02
CA VAL A 139 -0.58 3.95 -19.92
C VAL A 139 -1.58 3.64 -21.06
N LEU A 140 -2.44 4.59 -21.40
CA LEU A 140 -3.41 4.42 -22.50
C LEU A 140 -2.74 4.38 -23.87
N ARG A 141 -1.71 5.19 -24.12
CA ARG A 141 -0.93 5.17 -25.37
C ARG A 141 -0.05 3.94 -25.51
N GLY A 142 0.59 3.49 -24.42
CA GLY A 142 1.46 2.32 -24.42
C GLY A 142 0.71 0.99 -24.59
N GLY A 143 -0.57 0.96 -24.31
CA GLY A 143 -1.41 -0.24 -24.44
C GLY A 143 -1.74 -0.65 -25.90
N GLY A 144 -1.40 0.20 -26.89
CA GLY A 144 -1.71 -0.05 -28.31
C GLY A 144 -0.63 -0.80 -29.11
N ASN A 145 0.61 -0.89 -28.64
CA ASN A 145 1.75 -1.39 -29.43
C ASN A 145 2.38 -2.71 -28.92
N GLY A 146 1.72 -3.43 -28.05
CA GLY A 146 2.24 -4.70 -27.56
C GLY A 146 1.75 -5.92 -28.34
N ARG A 147 2.20 -6.12 -29.59
CA ARG A 147 2.23 -7.49 -30.14
C ARG A 147 3.31 -8.26 -29.35
N PRO A 148 3.01 -9.42 -28.76
CA PRO A 148 4.05 -10.27 -28.21
C PRO A 148 4.96 -10.66 -29.37
N ALA A 149 6.29 -10.47 -29.20
CA ALA A 149 7.24 -11.12 -30.07
C ALA A 149 7.01 -12.63 -29.89
N SER A 150 6.60 -13.29 -30.96
CA SER A 150 6.52 -14.75 -31.02
C SER A 150 7.93 -15.33 -30.90
N PRO A 151 8.08 -16.51 -30.23
CA PRO A 151 9.36 -17.17 -30.03
C PRO A 151 9.99 -17.63 -31.36
#